data_cdd9eb9b0859df724b405ab86e7286f7
#
_entry.id   cdd9eb9b0859df724b405ab86e7286f7
#
_cell.length_a   1.000
_cell.length_b   1.000
_cell.length_c   1.000
_cell.angle_alpha   90.00
_cell.angle_beta   90.00
_cell.angle_gamma   90.00
#
_symmetry.space_group_name_H-M   'P 1'
#
loop_
_entity.id
_entity.type
_entity.pdbx_description
1 polymer ?
#
loop_
_entity_poly.entity_id
_entity_poly.type
_entity_poly.pdbx_seq_one_letter_code
_entity_poly.pdbx_strand_id
1 'polypeptide(L)'
;PHFFFKQKTAFASCARLVGSEMCLSDSPSPGARLRRWVGRETTGGALLIGAALLALVWANSPWRESYLTLSSTVVGPSSPLHLDLTLSTWAADGLLAIFFFVVGVELKQEFVAGSLRNPRQAGVPVLAAMGGMAVPALIFVAVLLTTGDPGALHGWAIPTATDIAFALGVLAVFGRGLPVAIRTFLLTLAVVDDLLAIVVIAIFYTAELQWGYLGLALLAVALYAVLVRARRTRWWLLLPVAVVAWAFMHESGVHATIAGVLLGFTVPALAVHGEREPRTQRFEHTVRPLSQGVALPVFAFFAAGVSIVGGETPVGEVLTQPVVLAIVLGLVVGKLVGVLGVTALVTRFTPLRLAAGIGVRDLLPVGFLAGIGFTVSLLIAELSFPDAEHTDGAKIAILAASTIAAVLAALALRWDARRARSNDMNRDDLPDDVTDFIGDPKDRLEH
;
A
#
# COMPACT_ATOMS: atom_id res chain seq x y z
N PRO A 1 28.38 36.35 -28.11
CA PRO A 1 28.59 36.33 -26.68
C PRO A 1 28.16 37.66 -26.06
N HIS A 2 26.87 38.02 -26.06
CA HIS A 2 26.37 39.22 -25.38
C HIS A 2 24.81 39.17 -25.26
N PHE A 3 24.23 38.04 -24.81
CA PHE A 3 22.80 38.00 -24.66
C PHE A 3 22.30 37.40 -23.29
N PHE A 4 23.22 37.18 -22.35
CA PHE A 4 22.85 36.51 -21.07
C PHE A 4 22.86 37.40 -19.84
N PHE A 5 22.95 38.73 -19.96
CA PHE A 5 23.10 39.60 -18.77
C PHE A 5 21.92 40.56 -18.50
N LYS A 6 20.80 40.48 -19.23
CA LYS A 6 19.69 41.42 -19.05
C LYS A 6 18.43 40.89 -18.34
N GLN A 7 18.43 39.64 -17.95
CA GLN A 7 17.25 39.08 -17.26
C GLN A 7 17.33 39.08 -15.72
N LYS A 8 18.48 39.29 -15.09
CA LYS A 8 18.61 39.36 -13.62
C LYS A 8 18.25 40.69 -12.99
N THR A 9 18.20 41.77 -13.75
CA THR A 9 17.88 43.11 -13.20
C THR A 9 16.39 43.46 -13.22
N ALA A 10 15.58 42.83 -14.06
CA ALA A 10 14.14 43.05 -14.08
C ALA A 10 13.40 42.34 -12.90
N PHE A 11 13.93 41.21 -12.43
CA PHE A 11 13.34 40.47 -11.31
C PHE A 11 13.60 41.13 -9.94
N ALA A 12 14.72 41.80 -9.78
CA ALA A 12 15.07 42.51 -8.54
C ALA A 12 14.32 43.82 -8.35
N SER A 13 13.83 44.46 -9.43
CA SER A 13 13.04 45.72 -9.35
C SER A 13 11.56 45.48 -9.12
N CYS A 14 10.98 44.34 -9.56
CA CYS A 14 9.60 43.98 -9.23
C CYS A 14 9.42 43.54 -7.76
N ALA A 15 10.46 42.98 -7.16
CA ALA A 15 10.40 42.53 -5.76
C ALA A 15 10.42 43.68 -4.72
N ARG A 16 10.71 44.91 -5.13
CA ARG A 16 10.79 46.10 -4.24
C ARG A 16 9.56 47.01 -4.27
N LEU A 17 8.65 46.81 -5.21
CA LEU A 17 7.42 47.61 -5.34
C LEU A 17 6.12 46.93 -4.92
N VAL A 18 6.19 45.67 -4.50
CA VAL A 18 5.06 44.87 -3.95
C VAL A 18 5.30 44.53 -2.47
N GLY A 19 6.08 45.31 -1.78
CA GLY A 19 6.40 45.07 -0.38
C GLY A 19 5.68 46.05 0.53
N SER A 20 4.42 45.83 0.87
CA SER A 20 3.85 46.16 2.20
C SER A 20 2.39 45.73 2.43
N GLU A 21 1.66 45.27 1.39
CA GLU A 21 0.24 44.95 1.62
C GLU A 21 -0.19 43.48 1.31
N MET A 22 0.73 42.55 1.02
CA MET A 22 0.38 41.14 0.74
C MET A 22 1.09 40.15 1.65
N CYS A 23 1.31 40.54 2.91
CA CYS A 23 1.63 39.61 4.01
C CYS A 23 0.47 39.51 5.01
N LEU A 24 -0.77 39.58 4.55
CA LEU A 24 -1.91 39.09 5.32
C LEU A 24 -2.06 37.61 5.07
N SER A 25 -1.32 36.85 5.86
CA SER A 25 -1.58 35.51 6.35
C SER A 25 -2.75 34.78 5.67
N ASP A 26 -2.55 34.20 4.50
CA ASP A 26 -3.26 32.98 4.16
C ASP A 26 -2.72 31.83 5.03
N SER A 27 -2.96 31.95 6.35
CA SER A 27 -2.79 30.78 7.20
C SER A 27 -3.83 29.75 6.73
N PRO A 28 -3.38 28.60 6.22
CA PRO A 28 -4.31 27.62 5.68
C PRO A 28 -5.34 27.28 6.76
N SER A 29 -6.60 27.22 6.37
CA SER A 29 -7.70 26.90 7.28
C SER A 29 -7.37 25.66 8.13
N PRO A 30 -7.88 25.55 9.37
CA PRO A 30 -7.61 24.40 10.23
C PRO A 30 -7.87 23.06 9.53
N GLY A 31 -8.92 22.99 8.70
CA GLY A 31 -9.24 21.81 7.88
C GLY A 31 -8.17 21.52 6.81
N ALA A 32 -7.61 22.53 6.17
CA ALA A 32 -6.53 22.35 5.19
C ALA A 32 -5.20 21.95 5.86
N ARG A 33 -4.96 22.40 7.11
CA ARG A 33 -3.80 21.94 7.91
C ARG A 33 -3.96 20.48 8.32
N LEU A 34 -5.14 20.10 8.83
CA LEU A 34 -5.45 18.73 9.21
C LEU A 34 -5.32 17.79 8.00
N ARG A 35 -5.91 18.15 6.86
CA ARG A 35 -5.85 17.37 5.63
C ARG A 35 -4.42 17.15 5.14
N ARG A 36 -3.56 18.20 5.18
CA ARG A 36 -2.13 18.06 4.83
C ARG A 36 -1.36 17.23 5.85
N TRP A 37 -1.71 17.32 7.13
CA TRP A 37 -1.08 16.54 8.20
C TRP A 37 -1.44 15.04 8.06
N VAL A 38 -2.71 14.72 7.85
CA VAL A 38 -3.19 13.35 7.66
C VAL A 38 -2.67 12.73 6.35
N GLY A 39 -2.51 13.51 5.29
CA GLY A 39 -1.97 13.04 4.01
C GLY A 39 -0.45 12.78 4.00
N ARG A 40 0.26 13.00 5.12
CA ARG A 40 1.68 12.64 5.22
C ARG A 40 1.81 11.13 5.46
N GLU A 41 2.70 10.47 4.74
CA GLU A 41 2.99 9.03 4.86
C GLU A 41 3.27 8.60 6.30
N THR A 42 4.09 9.39 7.02
CA THR A 42 4.40 9.15 8.44
C THR A 42 3.18 9.22 9.36
N THR A 43 2.24 10.12 9.08
CA THR A 43 1.03 10.29 9.89
C THR A 43 0.04 9.16 9.63
N GLY A 44 -0.16 8.78 8.36
CA GLY A 44 -1.01 7.65 7.97
C GLY A 44 -0.55 6.35 8.61
N GLY A 45 0.76 6.04 8.53
CA GLY A 45 1.33 4.87 9.20
C GLY A 45 1.18 4.90 10.72
N ALA A 46 1.37 6.06 11.37
CA ALA A 46 1.18 6.20 12.82
C ALA A 46 -0.29 6.02 13.25
N LEU A 47 -1.25 6.55 12.48
CA LEU A 47 -2.69 6.35 12.73
C LEU A 47 -3.09 4.90 12.57
N LEU A 48 -2.57 4.23 11.55
CA LEU A 48 -2.80 2.82 11.28
C LEU A 48 -2.33 1.95 12.47
N ILE A 49 -1.08 2.11 12.91
CA ILE A 49 -0.51 1.38 14.04
C ILE A 49 -1.27 1.71 15.33
N GLY A 50 -1.59 2.99 15.56
CA GLY A 50 -2.35 3.43 16.72
C GLY A 50 -3.74 2.80 16.80
N ALA A 51 -4.44 2.70 15.67
CA ALA A 51 -5.74 2.05 15.59
C ALA A 51 -5.67 0.54 15.86
N ALA A 52 -4.67 -0.15 15.30
CA ALA A 52 -4.43 -1.56 15.54
C ALA A 52 -4.07 -1.85 17.02
N LEU A 53 -3.20 -1.04 17.62
CA LEU A 53 -2.87 -1.16 19.05
C LEU A 53 -4.10 -0.91 19.94
N LEU A 54 -4.91 0.09 19.60
CA LEU A 54 -6.16 0.37 20.32
C LEU A 54 -7.11 -0.83 20.27
N ALA A 55 -7.28 -1.43 19.09
CA ALA A 55 -8.09 -2.62 18.90
C ALA A 55 -7.56 -3.80 19.72
N LEU A 56 -6.25 -4.05 19.63
CA LEU A 56 -5.61 -5.15 20.37
C LEU A 56 -5.75 -4.97 21.89
N VAL A 57 -5.54 -3.76 22.41
CA VAL A 57 -5.74 -3.45 23.84
C VAL A 57 -7.21 -3.62 24.24
N TRP A 58 -8.14 -3.13 23.43
CA TRP A 58 -9.57 -3.22 23.73
C TRP A 58 -10.06 -4.67 23.69
N ALA A 59 -9.71 -5.44 22.65
CA ALA A 59 -10.05 -6.86 22.51
C ALA A 59 -9.48 -7.74 23.63
N ASN A 60 -8.43 -7.30 24.32
CA ASN A 60 -7.78 -8.01 25.43
C ASN A 60 -8.02 -7.36 26.81
N SER A 61 -8.99 -6.43 26.89
CA SER A 61 -9.40 -5.75 28.12
C SER A 61 -10.65 -6.38 28.73
N PRO A 62 -11.04 -6.02 29.97
CA PRO A 62 -12.31 -6.42 30.55
C PRO A 62 -13.56 -6.02 29.72
N TRP A 63 -13.41 -5.08 28.79
CA TRP A 63 -14.46 -4.62 27.86
C TRP A 63 -14.46 -5.35 26.50
N ARG A 64 -13.83 -6.51 26.40
CA ARG A 64 -13.76 -7.33 25.19
C ARG A 64 -15.12 -7.54 24.53
N GLU A 65 -16.15 -7.87 25.33
CA GLU A 65 -17.51 -8.09 24.85
C GLU A 65 -18.06 -6.87 24.07
N SER A 66 -17.76 -5.65 24.52
CA SER A 66 -18.19 -4.44 23.82
C SER A 66 -17.49 -4.27 22.47
N TYR A 67 -16.21 -4.68 22.35
CA TYR A 67 -15.48 -4.68 21.08
C TYR A 67 -16.08 -5.71 20.11
N LEU A 68 -16.34 -6.94 20.58
CA LEU A 68 -16.93 -8.01 19.77
C LEU A 68 -18.33 -7.64 19.30
N THR A 69 -19.17 -7.08 20.19
CA THR A 69 -20.50 -6.59 19.85
C THR A 69 -20.43 -5.47 18.81
N LEU A 70 -19.50 -4.52 18.95
CA LEU A 70 -19.29 -3.45 17.97
C LEU A 70 -18.90 -4.04 16.61
N SER A 71 -17.93 -4.95 16.57
CA SER A 71 -17.44 -5.58 15.35
C SER A 71 -18.52 -6.37 14.61
N SER A 72 -19.38 -7.10 15.36
CA SER A 72 -20.45 -7.94 14.82
C SER A 72 -21.77 -7.18 14.58
N THR A 73 -21.85 -5.88 14.90
CA THR A 73 -23.05 -5.07 14.66
C THR A 73 -23.36 -5.00 13.17
N VAL A 74 -24.53 -5.47 12.77
CA VAL A 74 -24.99 -5.48 11.37
C VAL A 74 -25.65 -4.14 11.03
N VAL A 75 -25.24 -3.52 9.94
CA VAL A 75 -25.75 -2.24 9.45
C VAL A 75 -25.95 -2.32 7.94
N GLY A 76 -27.10 -1.87 7.46
CA GLY A 76 -27.40 -1.77 6.03
C GLY A 76 -28.71 -2.46 5.64
N PRO A 77 -29.17 -2.26 4.39
CA PRO A 77 -30.38 -2.88 3.86
C PRO A 77 -30.09 -4.32 3.39
N SER A 78 -30.92 -5.28 3.83
CA SER A 78 -30.83 -6.68 3.41
C SER A 78 -31.35 -6.91 1.98
N SER A 79 -32.19 -6.06 1.45
CA SER A 79 -32.77 -6.17 0.09
C SER A 79 -32.65 -4.84 -0.65
N PRO A 80 -32.34 -4.81 -1.97
CA PRO A 80 -32.19 -5.96 -2.89
C PRO A 80 -30.73 -6.48 -3.01
N LEU A 81 -29.73 -5.87 -2.37
CA LEU A 81 -28.30 -6.09 -2.62
C LEU A 81 -27.55 -6.68 -1.39
N HIS A 82 -28.24 -7.39 -0.49
CA HIS A 82 -27.65 -8.05 0.69
C HIS A 82 -26.54 -7.24 1.39
N LEU A 83 -26.74 -5.92 1.56
CA LEU A 83 -25.79 -5.02 2.18
C LEU A 83 -25.94 -4.93 3.70
N ASP A 84 -26.61 -5.89 4.33
CA ASP A 84 -26.68 -6.08 5.78
C ASP A 84 -25.37 -6.70 6.30
N LEU A 85 -24.32 -5.89 6.26
CA LEU A 85 -22.96 -6.30 6.59
C LEU A 85 -22.60 -5.90 8.02
N THR A 86 -21.72 -6.66 8.66
CA THR A 86 -21.14 -6.26 9.95
C THR A 86 -20.25 -5.01 9.78
N LEU A 87 -20.03 -4.28 10.85
CA LEU A 87 -19.10 -3.13 10.81
C LEU A 87 -17.68 -3.56 10.43
N SER A 88 -17.24 -4.75 10.82
CA SER A 88 -15.98 -5.35 10.40
C SER A 88 -15.94 -5.55 8.88
N THR A 89 -16.99 -6.13 8.30
CA THR A 89 -17.10 -6.34 6.84
C THR A 89 -17.20 -5.01 6.08
N TRP A 90 -17.94 -4.01 6.63
CA TRP A 90 -17.95 -2.67 6.03
C TRP A 90 -16.56 -2.03 5.98
N ALA A 91 -15.74 -2.27 7.02
CA ALA A 91 -14.36 -1.80 7.03
C ALA A 91 -13.50 -2.54 5.99
N ALA A 92 -13.64 -3.87 5.88
CA ALA A 92 -12.87 -4.70 4.96
C ALA A 92 -13.29 -4.52 3.49
N ASP A 93 -14.59 -4.39 3.19
CA ASP A 93 -15.09 -4.32 1.81
C ASP A 93 -15.36 -2.89 1.36
N GLY A 94 -16.00 -2.08 2.22
CA GLY A 94 -16.41 -0.74 1.88
C GLY A 94 -15.28 0.28 1.99
N LEU A 95 -14.65 0.38 3.17
CA LEU A 95 -13.60 1.38 3.38
C LEU A 95 -12.32 1.04 2.65
N LEU A 96 -11.91 -0.23 2.61
CA LEU A 96 -10.75 -0.63 1.82
C LEU A 96 -10.94 -0.42 0.31
N ALA A 97 -12.16 -0.42 -0.22
CA ALA A 97 -12.39 -0.04 -1.61
C ALA A 97 -11.93 1.39 -1.91
N ILE A 98 -11.98 2.32 -0.93
CA ILE A 98 -11.43 3.67 -1.06
C ILE A 98 -9.90 3.65 -1.13
N PHE A 99 -9.25 2.81 -0.32
CA PHE A 99 -7.80 2.59 -0.40
C PHE A 99 -7.42 1.99 -1.76
N PHE A 100 -8.08 0.94 -2.18
CA PHE A 100 -7.82 0.29 -3.47
C PHE A 100 -8.16 1.18 -4.67
N PHE A 101 -9.06 2.16 -4.53
CA PHE A 101 -9.23 3.20 -5.54
C PHE A 101 -7.97 4.06 -5.69
N VAL A 102 -7.33 4.46 -4.58
CA VAL A 102 -6.05 5.20 -4.63
C VAL A 102 -4.97 4.34 -5.28
N VAL A 103 -4.84 3.07 -4.88
CA VAL A 103 -3.92 2.11 -5.51
C VAL A 103 -4.16 1.99 -7.02
N GLY A 104 -5.42 1.90 -7.46
CA GLY A 104 -5.79 1.88 -8.89
C GLY A 104 -5.38 3.16 -9.64
N VAL A 105 -5.49 4.33 -9.00
CA VAL A 105 -5.04 5.62 -9.55
C VAL A 105 -3.51 5.64 -9.66
N GLU A 106 -2.79 5.20 -8.64
CA GLU A 106 -1.32 5.09 -8.62
C GLU A 106 -0.82 4.11 -9.70
N LEU A 107 -1.43 2.91 -9.78
CA LEU A 107 -1.15 1.94 -10.84
C LEU A 107 -1.30 2.57 -12.22
N LYS A 108 -2.41 3.29 -12.46
CA LYS A 108 -2.63 3.98 -13.74
C LYS A 108 -1.56 5.00 -14.04
N GLN A 109 -1.13 5.74 -13.04
CA GLN A 109 -0.08 6.75 -13.16
C GLN A 109 1.27 6.11 -13.48
N GLU A 110 1.64 5.04 -12.76
CA GLU A 110 2.90 4.31 -12.98
C GLU A 110 2.98 3.67 -14.37
N PHE A 111 1.88 3.09 -14.88
CA PHE A 111 1.85 2.51 -16.22
C PHE A 111 1.94 3.53 -17.36
N VAL A 112 1.36 4.73 -17.16
CA VAL A 112 1.24 5.71 -18.26
C VAL A 112 2.34 6.76 -18.22
N ALA A 113 2.72 7.23 -17.04
CA ALA A 113 3.64 8.35 -16.85
C ALA A 113 4.80 8.05 -15.89
N GLY A 114 4.75 6.94 -15.13
CA GLY A 114 5.73 6.57 -14.12
C GLY A 114 6.83 5.62 -14.61
N SER A 115 7.49 4.99 -13.63
CA SER A 115 8.64 4.11 -13.82
C SER A 115 8.32 2.86 -14.65
N LEU A 116 7.10 2.32 -14.53
CA LEU A 116 6.64 1.13 -15.26
C LEU A 116 6.51 1.34 -16.78
N ARG A 117 6.51 2.60 -17.25
CA ARG A 117 6.50 2.91 -18.68
C ARG A 117 7.80 2.48 -19.38
N ASN A 118 8.93 2.48 -18.67
CA ASN A 118 10.22 2.10 -19.23
C ASN A 118 10.62 0.69 -18.75
N PRO A 119 10.50 -0.37 -19.60
CA PRO A 119 10.78 -1.75 -19.19
C PRO A 119 12.21 -1.98 -18.69
N ARG A 120 13.18 -1.17 -19.12
CA ARG A 120 14.57 -1.29 -18.68
C ARG A 120 14.76 -0.80 -17.23
N GLN A 121 14.04 0.23 -16.83
CA GLN A 121 14.10 0.78 -15.47
C GLN A 121 13.21 0.00 -14.51
N ALA A 122 12.02 -0.41 -14.97
CA ALA A 122 11.07 -1.19 -14.18
C ALA A 122 11.44 -2.66 -14.04
N GLY A 123 12.26 -3.20 -14.94
CA GLY A 123 12.49 -4.65 -15.04
C GLY A 123 13.03 -5.27 -13.75
N VAL A 124 13.98 -4.63 -13.07
CA VAL A 124 14.53 -5.15 -11.81
C VAL A 124 13.50 -5.11 -10.68
N PRO A 125 12.82 -3.97 -10.37
CA PRO A 125 11.79 -3.94 -9.34
C PRO A 125 10.61 -4.89 -9.60
N VAL A 126 10.16 -5.02 -10.86
CA VAL A 126 9.07 -5.93 -11.23
C VAL A 126 9.43 -7.40 -10.97
N LEU A 127 10.62 -7.83 -11.42
CA LEU A 127 11.08 -9.19 -11.18
C LEU A 127 11.36 -9.43 -9.69
N ALA A 128 11.86 -8.43 -8.97
CA ALA A 128 12.01 -8.48 -7.52
C ALA A 128 10.67 -8.65 -6.79
N ALA A 129 9.61 -7.95 -7.23
CA ALA A 129 8.26 -8.11 -6.69
C ALA A 129 7.72 -9.53 -6.95
N MET A 130 7.89 -10.07 -8.17
CA MET A 130 7.51 -11.45 -8.46
C MET A 130 8.25 -12.46 -7.56
N GLY A 131 9.54 -12.26 -7.31
CA GLY A 131 10.32 -13.06 -6.36
C GLY A 131 9.85 -12.88 -4.92
N GLY A 132 9.57 -11.63 -4.54
CA GLY A 132 9.01 -11.27 -3.23
C GLY A 132 7.61 -11.80 -2.97
N MET A 133 6.88 -12.25 -3.99
CA MET A 133 5.61 -12.95 -3.87
C MET A 133 5.79 -14.48 -3.91
N ALA A 134 6.56 -14.99 -4.86
CA ALA A 134 6.71 -16.43 -5.09
C ALA A 134 7.44 -17.13 -3.93
N VAL A 135 8.55 -16.56 -3.42
CA VAL A 135 9.34 -17.19 -2.37
C VAL A 135 8.59 -17.28 -1.04
N PRO A 136 7.90 -16.23 -0.52
CA PRO A 136 7.06 -16.38 0.66
C PRO A 136 5.96 -17.42 0.51
N ALA A 137 5.27 -17.46 -0.64
CA ALA A 137 4.25 -18.45 -0.94
C ALA A 137 4.80 -19.88 -0.90
N LEU A 138 5.98 -20.10 -1.52
CA LEU A 138 6.65 -21.41 -1.50
C LEU A 138 7.08 -21.82 -0.09
N ILE A 139 7.60 -20.89 0.72
CA ILE A 139 7.97 -21.16 2.12
C ILE A 139 6.71 -21.52 2.92
N PHE A 140 5.63 -20.76 2.77
CA PHE A 140 4.36 -21.02 3.44
C PHE A 140 3.85 -22.45 3.13
N VAL A 141 3.76 -22.79 1.85
CA VAL A 141 3.33 -24.13 1.42
C VAL A 141 4.28 -25.21 1.93
N ALA A 142 5.59 -25.01 1.84
CA ALA A 142 6.59 -26.00 2.30
C ALA A 142 6.48 -26.23 3.82
N VAL A 143 6.30 -25.20 4.63
CA VAL A 143 6.10 -25.35 6.09
C VAL A 143 4.86 -26.17 6.38
N LEU A 144 3.71 -25.85 5.77
CA LEU A 144 2.45 -26.55 6.05
C LEU A 144 2.47 -28.01 5.57
N LEU A 145 3.10 -28.29 4.44
CA LEU A 145 3.26 -29.67 3.96
C LEU A 145 4.17 -30.51 4.88
N THR A 146 5.19 -29.89 5.48
CA THR A 146 6.12 -30.60 6.39
C THR A 146 5.56 -30.75 7.80
N THR A 147 4.68 -29.86 8.24
CA THR A 147 4.07 -29.90 9.58
C THR A 147 2.74 -30.62 9.63
N GLY A 148 2.16 -30.95 8.46
CA GLY A 148 0.96 -31.79 8.38
C GLY A 148 -0.36 -31.06 8.59
N ASP A 149 -0.42 -29.75 8.28
CA ASP A 149 -1.64 -28.93 8.32
C ASP A 149 -2.11 -28.53 6.90
N PRO A 150 -2.68 -29.44 6.12
CA PRO A 150 -3.15 -29.13 4.78
C PRO A 150 -4.39 -28.23 4.76
N GLY A 151 -5.14 -28.10 5.87
CA GLY A 151 -6.31 -27.23 5.99
C GLY A 151 -5.99 -25.75 5.84
N ALA A 152 -4.80 -25.35 6.31
CA ALA A 152 -4.34 -23.98 6.24
C ALA A 152 -3.72 -23.58 4.89
N LEU A 153 -3.58 -24.50 3.91
CA LEU A 153 -2.94 -24.21 2.62
C LEU A 153 -3.61 -23.07 1.85
N HIS A 154 -4.91 -22.83 2.05
CA HIS A 154 -5.61 -21.73 1.37
C HIS A 154 -5.05 -20.35 1.72
N GLY A 155 -4.36 -20.22 2.86
CA GLY A 155 -3.68 -19.00 3.30
C GLY A 155 -2.33 -18.70 2.64
N TRP A 156 -1.94 -19.42 1.56
CA TRP A 156 -0.63 -19.28 0.90
C TRP A 156 -0.29 -17.84 0.45
N ALA A 157 -1.32 -17.06 0.15
CA ALA A 157 -1.15 -15.69 -0.31
C ALA A 157 -0.96 -14.67 0.84
N ILE A 158 -1.21 -15.03 2.09
CA ILE A 158 -1.07 -14.13 3.26
C ILE A 158 0.32 -13.49 3.33
N PRO A 159 1.45 -14.23 3.26
CA PRO A 159 2.77 -13.65 3.36
C PRO A 159 3.27 -13.00 2.06
N THR A 160 2.45 -12.91 1.02
CA THR A 160 2.88 -12.35 -0.27
C THR A 160 2.70 -10.84 -0.37
N ALA A 161 1.80 -10.25 0.41
CA ALA A 161 1.47 -8.83 0.32
C ALA A 161 2.44 -7.93 1.12
N THR A 162 2.52 -6.65 0.71
CA THR A 162 3.31 -5.60 1.37
C THR A 162 2.41 -4.41 1.72
N ASP A 163 2.53 -3.86 2.93
CA ASP A 163 1.87 -2.61 3.31
C ASP A 163 2.74 -1.40 2.97
N ILE A 164 2.44 -0.76 1.84
CA ILE A 164 3.20 0.41 1.35
C ILE A 164 3.16 1.56 2.37
N ALA A 165 2.00 1.85 2.94
CA ALA A 165 1.82 2.99 3.83
C ALA A 165 2.69 2.87 5.08
N PHE A 166 2.73 1.67 5.66
CA PHE A 166 3.59 1.39 6.81
C PHE A 166 5.07 1.37 6.41
N ALA A 167 5.43 0.69 5.31
CA ALA A 167 6.81 0.60 4.83
C ALA A 167 7.41 1.98 4.53
N LEU A 168 6.68 2.86 3.84
CA LEU A 168 7.11 4.24 3.56
C LEU A 168 7.19 5.07 4.85
N GLY A 169 6.29 4.85 5.81
CA GLY A 169 6.37 5.48 7.12
C GLY A 169 7.69 5.16 7.84
N VAL A 170 8.09 3.89 7.88
CA VAL A 170 9.38 3.45 8.45
C VAL A 170 10.54 4.04 7.66
N LEU A 171 10.50 3.99 6.33
CA LEU A 171 11.55 4.56 5.47
C LEU A 171 11.70 6.08 5.69
N ALA A 172 10.62 6.83 5.79
CA ALA A 172 10.65 8.28 5.99
C ALA A 172 11.26 8.69 7.34
N VAL A 173 11.10 7.85 8.38
CA VAL A 173 11.66 8.12 9.72
C VAL A 173 13.13 7.70 9.79
N PHE A 174 13.47 6.50 9.31
CA PHE A 174 14.78 5.87 9.51
C PHE A 174 15.71 5.93 8.29
N GLY A 175 15.19 6.23 7.09
CA GLY A 175 15.93 6.25 5.83
C GLY A 175 16.54 7.61 5.45
N ARG A 176 16.56 8.59 6.36
CA ARG A 176 17.14 9.91 6.08
C ARG A 176 18.62 9.82 5.73
N GLY A 177 19.03 10.52 4.66
CA GLY A 177 20.40 10.50 4.16
C GLY A 177 20.71 9.33 3.22
N LEU A 178 19.74 8.48 2.90
CA LEU A 178 19.86 7.47 1.86
C LEU A 178 19.44 8.03 0.49
N PRO A 179 19.95 7.47 -0.63
CA PRO A 179 19.55 7.90 -1.97
C PRO A 179 18.04 7.77 -2.19
N VAL A 180 17.44 8.73 -2.88
CA VAL A 180 16.02 8.69 -3.29
C VAL A 180 15.72 7.47 -4.15
N ALA A 181 16.70 6.95 -4.87
CA ALA A 181 16.59 5.71 -5.65
C ALA A 181 16.09 4.50 -4.84
N ILE A 182 16.43 4.39 -3.54
CA ILE A 182 15.91 3.34 -2.63
C ILE A 182 14.39 3.48 -2.46
N ARG A 183 13.90 4.71 -2.26
CA ARG A 183 12.47 5.01 -2.14
C ARG A 183 11.73 4.70 -3.44
N THR A 184 12.28 5.13 -4.58
CA THR A 184 11.71 4.84 -5.89
C THR A 184 11.65 3.34 -6.16
N PHE A 185 12.71 2.59 -5.82
CA PHE A 185 12.73 1.14 -5.95
C PHE A 185 11.64 0.49 -5.08
N LEU A 186 11.51 0.88 -3.80
CA LEU A 186 10.48 0.38 -2.90
C LEU A 186 9.08 0.69 -3.43
N LEU A 187 8.83 1.92 -3.89
CA LEU A 187 7.53 2.33 -4.46
C LEU A 187 7.16 1.48 -5.68
N THR A 188 8.08 1.34 -6.64
CA THR A 188 7.83 0.54 -7.85
C THR A 188 7.60 -0.93 -7.51
N LEU A 189 8.40 -1.50 -6.59
CA LEU A 189 8.23 -2.87 -6.11
C LEU A 189 6.85 -3.04 -5.48
N ALA A 190 6.47 -2.15 -4.56
CA ALA A 190 5.24 -2.26 -3.80
C ALA A 190 3.98 -2.06 -4.69
N VAL A 191 4.01 -1.13 -5.65
CA VAL A 191 2.93 -0.94 -6.62
C VAL A 191 2.71 -2.22 -7.47
N VAL A 192 3.78 -2.91 -7.85
CA VAL A 192 3.69 -4.19 -8.58
C VAL A 192 3.20 -5.31 -7.65
N ASP A 193 3.67 -5.35 -6.41
CA ASP A 193 3.24 -6.31 -5.39
C ASP A 193 1.74 -6.20 -5.13
N ASP A 194 1.21 -4.98 -4.98
CA ASP A 194 -0.22 -4.70 -4.82
C ASP A 194 -1.03 -5.15 -6.05
N LEU A 195 -0.53 -4.86 -7.26
CA LEU A 195 -1.20 -5.34 -8.48
C LEU A 195 -1.31 -6.87 -8.51
N LEU A 196 -0.22 -7.54 -8.19
CA LEU A 196 -0.19 -9.01 -8.17
C LEU A 196 -1.08 -9.56 -7.05
N ALA A 197 -1.10 -8.94 -5.87
CA ALA A 197 -1.99 -9.31 -4.76
C ALA A 197 -3.46 -9.18 -5.15
N ILE A 198 -3.84 -8.08 -5.83
CA ILE A 198 -5.20 -7.87 -6.33
C ILE A 198 -5.59 -8.95 -7.35
N VAL A 199 -4.68 -9.32 -8.26
CA VAL A 199 -4.92 -10.40 -9.24
C VAL A 199 -5.09 -11.74 -8.52
N VAL A 200 -4.28 -12.03 -7.50
CA VAL A 200 -4.41 -13.24 -6.67
C VAL A 200 -5.75 -13.26 -5.95
N ILE A 201 -6.15 -12.16 -5.30
CA ILE A 201 -7.46 -12.06 -4.62
C ILE A 201 -8.59 -12.30 -5.64
N ALA A 202 -8.52 -11.69 -6.82
CA ALA A 202 -9.55 -11.82 -7.84
C ALA A 202 -9.70 -13.23 -8.39
N ILE A 203 -8.63 -14.03 -8.46
CA ILE A 203 -8.65 -15.37 -9.06
C ILE A 203 -8.89 -16.45 -8.01
N PHE A 204 -8.24 -16.36 -6.85
CA PHE A 204 -8.20 -17.46 -5.87
C PHE A 204 -9.18 -17.30 -4.72
N TYR A 205 -9.67 -16.08 -4.46
CA TYR A 205 -10.57 -15.76 -3.34
C TYR A 205 -11.96 -15.30 -3.81
N THR A 206 -12.30 -15.53 -5.09
CA THR A 206 -13.65 -15.33 -5.61
C THR A 206 -14.51 -16.54 -5.21
N ALA A 207 -15.66 -16.25 -4.60
CA ALA A 207 -16.69 -17.24 -4.28
C ALA A 207 -17.44 -17.71 -5.54
N GLU A 208 -18.69 -18.12 -5.43
CA GLU A 208 -19.53 -18.47 -6.58
C GLU A 208 -19.78 -17.26 -7.48
N LEU A 209 -19.24 -17.29 -8.70
CA LEU A 209 -19.29 -16.18 -9.65
C LEU A 209 -20.67 -16.00 -10.25
N GLN A 210 -21.30 -14.86 -10.00
CA GLN A 210 -22.58 -14.47 -10.60
C GLN A 210 -22.35 -13.52 -11.79
N TRP A 211 -22.33 -14.08 -12.99
CA TRP A 211 -22.01 -13.38 -14.24
C TRP A 211 -22.91 -12.18 -14.52
N GLY A 212 -24.19 -12.20 -14.10
CA GLY A 212 -25.12 -11.09 -14.28
C GLY A 212 -24.71 -9.84 -13.51
N TYR A 213 -24.41 -9.99 -12.23
CA TYR A 213 -23.94 -8.88 -11.39
C TYR A 213 -22.54 -8.40 -11.78
N LEU A 214 -21.64 -9.32 -12.18
CA LEU A 214 -20.34 -8.93 -12.70
C LEU A 214 -20.48 -8.08 -13.96
N GLY A 215 -21.38 -8.44 -14.89
CA GLY A 215 -21.66 -7.65 -16.07
C GLY A 215 -22.18 -6.24 -15.74
N LEU A 216 -23.08 -6.13 -14.74
CA LEU A 216 -23.59 -4.84 -14.27
C LEU A 216 -22.49 -4.00 -13.58
N ALA A 217 -21.61 -4.62 -12.78
CA ALA A 217 -20.46 -3.96 -12.16
C ALA A 217 -19.53 -3.39 -13.23
N LEU A 218 -19.15 -4.19 -14.24
CA LEU A 218 -18.29 -3.73 -15.34
C LEU A 218 -18.94 -2.64 -16.19
N LEU A 219 -20.26 -2.70 -16.40
CA LEU A 219 -21.01 -1.63 -17.07
C LEU A 219 -20.97 -0.33 -16.25
N ALA A 220 -21.12 -0.40 -14.92
CA ALA A 220 -20.99 0.76 -14.03
C ALA A 220 -19.58 1.32 -14.04
N VAL A 221 -18.53 0.47 -14.05
CA VAL A 221 -17.13 0.90 -14.21
C VAL A 221 -16.91 1.58 -15.57
N ALA A 222 -17.48 1.05 -16.66
CA ALA A 222 -17.40 1.67 -17.98
C ALA A 222 -18.12 3.03 -18.00
N LEU A 223 -19.29 3.15 -17.37
CA LEU A 223 -19.99 4.42 -17.20
C LEU A 223 -19.15 5.43 -16.41
N TYR A 224 -18.53 4.99 -15.31
CA TYR A 224 -17.60 5.81 -14.53
C TYR A 224 -16.43 6.29 -15.38
N ALA A 225 -15.85 5.40 -16.20
CA ALA A 225 -14.74 5.73 -17.11
C ALA A 225 -15.11 6.82 -18.13
N VAL A 226 -16.34 6.85 -18.61
CA VAL A 226 -16.86 7.92 -19.48
C VAL A 226 -17.04 9.21 -18.69
N LEU A 227 -17.68 9.14 -17.52
CA LEU A 227 -17.96 10.31 -16.70
C LEU A 227 -16.68 10.98 -16.17
N VAL A 228 -15.68 10.18 -15.75
CA VAL A 228 -14.40 10.71 -15.25
C VAL A 228 -13.58 11.38 -16.36
N ARG A 229 -13.83 11.08 -17.64
CA ARG A 229 -13.19 11.73 -18.80
C ARG A 229 -13.95 12.95 -19.32
N ALA A 230 -15.16 13.23 -18.83
CA ALA A 230 -15.95 14.39 -19.24
C ALA A 230 -15.20 15.71 -18.93
N ARG A 231 -15.50 16.79 -19.68
CA ARG A 231 -14.87 18.12 -19.51
C ARG A 231 -14.94 18.68 -18.08
N ARG A 232 -16.06 18.38 -17.36
CA ARG A 232 -16.24 18.77 -15.95
C ARG A 232 -16.44 17.52 -15.12
N THR A 233 -15.52 17.24 -14.21
CA THR A 233 -15.68 16.17 -13.21
C THR A 233 -16.74 16.58 -12.20
N ARG A 234 -17.80 15.80 -12.08
CA ARG A 234 -18.92 16.05 -11.18
C ARG A 234 -18.94 14.94 -10.13
N TRP A 235 -18.41 15.23 -8.94
CA TRP A 235 -18.33 14.27 -7.84
C TRP A 235 -19.69 13.67 -7.46
N TRP A 236 -20.75 14.47 -7.52
CA TRP A 236 -22.11 14.01 -7.23
C TRP A 236 -22.66 12.99 -8.24
N LEU A 237 -22.06 12.82 -9.40
CA LEU A 237 -22.35 11.73 -10.36
C LEU A 237 -21.36 10.57 -10.20
N LEU A 238 -20.07 10.86 -9.95
CA LEU A 238 -19.04 9.84 -9.83
C LEU A 238 -19.23 8.97 -8.60
N LEU A 239 -19.56 9.56 -7.45
CA LEU A 239 -19.74 8.83 -6.20
C LEU A 239 -20.89 7.81 -6.26
N PRO A 240 -22.12 8.16 -6.69
CA PRO A 240 -23.20 7.16 -6.82
C PRO A 240 -22.86 6.03 -7.79
N VAL A 241 -22.22 6.33 -8.94
CA VAL A 241 -21.82 5.30 -9.90
C VAL A 241 -20.73 4.40 -9.32
N ALA A 242 -19.80 4.95 -8.54
CA ALA A 242 -18.76 4.17 -7.85
C ALA A 242 -19.39 3.23 -6.80
N VAL A 243 -20.34 3.71 -6.00
CA VAL A 243 -21.08 2.89 -5.02
C VAL A 243 -21.86 1.78 -5.70
N VAL A 244 -22.54 2.07 -6.82
CA VAL A 244 -23.28 1.06 -7.62
C VAL A 244 -22.33 0.01 -8.19
N ALA A 245 -21.17 0.43 -8.74
CA ALA A 245 -20.15 -0.50 -9.23
C ALA A 245 -19.63 -1.42 -8.12
N TRP A 246 -19.37 -0.86 -6.93
CA TRP A 246 -18.93 -1.59 -5.74
C TRP A 246 -20.00 -2.59 -5.27
N ALA A 247 -21.26 -2.16 -5.15
CA ALA A 247 -22.36 -3.00 -4.71
C ALA A 247 -22.61 -4.18 -5.66
N PHE A 248 -22.61 -3.96 -6.98
CA PHE A 248 -22.73 -5.05 -7.95
C PHE A 248 -21.49 -5.96 -7.97
N MET A 249 -20.30 -5.43 -7.72
CA MET A 249 -19.10 -6.27 -7.56
C MET A 249 -19.22 -7.18 -6.34
N HIS A 250 -19.70 -6.65 -5.22
CA HIS A 250 -19.99 -7.43 -4.00
C HIS A 250 -20.97 -8.59 -4.31
N GLU A 251 -22.09 -8.30 -4.95
CA GLU A 251 -23.10 -9.31 -5.33
C GLU A 251 -22.59 -10.32 -6.37
N SER A 252 -21.56 -9.97 -7.13
CA SER A 252 -21.01 -10.87 -8.17
C SER A 252 -20.20 -12.05 -7.61
N GLY A 253 -19.92 -12.07 -6.30
CA GLY A 253 -19.03 -13.04 -5.66
C GLY A 253 -17.54 -12.71 -5.82
N VAL A 254 -17.21 -11.68 -6.60
CA VAL A 254 -15.85 -11.12 -6.68
C VAL A 254 -15.66 -10.14 -5.53
N HIS A 255 -14.45 -10.13 -4.92
CA HIS A 255 -14.20 -9.26 -3.79
C HIS A 255 -14.46 -7.77 -4.13
N ALA A 256 -15.29 -7.11 -3.31
CA ALA A 256 -15.81 -5.77 -3.62
C ALA A 256 -14.72 -4.69 -3.77
N THR A 257 -13.57 -4.85 -3.12
CA THR A 257 -12.41 -3.96 -3.22
C THR A 257 -11.85 -3.84 -4.63
N ILE A 258 -12.04 -4.86 -5.48
CA ILE A 258 -11.60 -4.86 -6.89
C ILE A 258 -12.33 -3.77 -7.68
N ALA A 259 -13.58 -3.46 -7.34
CA ALA A 259 -14.27 -2.32 -7.94
C ALA A 259 -13.50 -1.01 -7.72
N GLY A 260 -12.96 -0.79 -6.52
CA GLY A 260 -12.11 0.37 -6.22
C GLY A 260 -10.93 0.49 -7.18
N VAL A 261 -10.17 -0.59 -7.34
CA VAL A 261 -9.01 -0.64 -8.26
C VAL A 261 -9.42 -0.31 -9.70
N LEU A 262 -10.47 -0.98 -10.21
CA LEU A 262 -10.94 -0.78 -11.57
C LEU A 262 -11.39 0.67 -11.80
N LEU A 263 -12.13 1.25 -10.86
CA LEU A 263 -12.56 2.65 -10.92
C LEU A 263 -11.34 3.59 -10.95
N GLY A 264 -10.36 3.40 -10.05
CA GLY A 264 -9.12 4.17 -10.00
C GLY A 264 -8.32 4.07 -11.30
N PHE A 265 -8.20 2.88 -11.86
CA PHE A 265 -7.48 2.62 -13.11
C PHE A 265 -8.12 3.28 -14.34
N THR A 266 -9.39 3.69 -14.28
CA THR A 266 -10.06 4.43 -15.36
C THR A 266 -9.72 5.92 -15.39
N VAL A 267 -9.17 6.48 -14.31
CA VAL A 267 -8.84 7.91 -14.16
C VAL A 267 -7.72 8.30 -15.15
N PRO A 268 -7.85 9.40 -15.93
CA PRO A 268 -6.82 9.82 -16.87
C PRO A 268 -5.51 10.22 -16.19
N ALA A 269 -4.40 9.57 -16.56
CA ALA A 269 -3.06 9.85 -16.07
C ALA A 269 -2.30 10.89 -16.90
N LEU A 270 -2.87 11.35 -18.00
CA LEU A 270 -2.36 12.47 -18.78
C LEU A 270 -3.34 13.64 -18.69
N ALA A 271 -2.81 14.85 -18.75
CA ALA A 271 -3.63 16.05 -18.76
C ALA A 271 -4.62 16.04 -19.95
N VAL A 272 -5.91 16.19 -19.67
CA VAL A 272 -6.97 16.18 -20.67
C VAL A 272 -7.66 17.55 -20.70
N HIS A 273 -8.26 17.90 -21.85
CA HIS A 273 -9.04 19.15 -22.02
C HIS A 273 -8.29 20.45 -21.66
N GLY A 274 -6.95 20.48 -21.73
CA GLY A 274 -6.14 21.66 -21.38
C GLY A 274 -5.96 21.89 -19.88
N GLU A 275 -6.21 20.88 -19.05
CA GLU A 275 -5.92 20.92 -17.61
C GLU A 275 -4.41 21.03 -17.39
N ARG A 276 -3.98 21.70 -16.31
CA ARG A 276 -2.56 21.89 -15.98
C ARG A 276 -1.93 20.61 -15.40
N GLU A 277 -2.74 19.79 -14.72
CA GLU A 277 -2.31 18.58 -14.02
C GLU A 277 -3.15 17.39 -14.45
N PRO A 278 -2.57 16.17 -14.49
CA PRO A 278 -3.32 14.93 -14.71
C PRO A 278 -4.42 14.75 -13.65
N ARG A 279 -5.54 14.15 -14.06
CA ARG A 279 -6.64 13.88 -13.13
C ARG A 279 -6.26 12.87 -12.06
N THR A 280 -5.35 11.92 -12.34
CA THR A 280 -4.82 10.99 -11.36
C THR A 280 -4.23 11.74 -10.16
N GLN A 281 -3.36 12.73 -10.36
CA GLN A 281 -2.78 13.52 -9.26
C GLN A 281 -3.86 14.25 -8.45
N ARG A 282 -4.83 14.86 -9.13
CA ARG A 282 -5.92 15.56 -8.45
C ARG A 282 -6.80 14.62 -7.62
N PHE A 283 -7.12 13.43 -8.14
CA PHE A 283 -7.93 12.44 -7.43
C PHE A 283 -7.15 11.86 -6.25
N GLU A 284 -5.88 11.54 -6.45
CA GLU A 284 -4.97 11.09 -5.41
C GLU A 284 -4.92 12.10 -4.26
N HIS A 285 -4.57 13.36 -4.51
CA HIS A 285 -4.53 14.41 -3.48
C HIS A 285 -5.87 14.61 -2.77
N THR A 286 -6.99 14.33 -3.43
CA THR A 286 -8.33 14.48 -2.85
C THR A 286 -8.72 13.29 -1.98
N VAL A 287 -8.43 12.06 -2.42
CA VAL A 287 -8.90 10.81 -1.80
C VAL A 287 -7.86 10.23 -0.84
N ARG A 288 -6.55 10.39 -1.09
CA ARG A 288 -5.47 9.87 -0.22
C ARG A 288 -5.64 10.24 1.27
N PRO A 289 -5.98 11.48 1.67
CA PRO A 289 -6.19 11.80 3.08
C PRO A 289 -7.36 11.03 3.72
N LEU A 290 -8.42 10.74 2.96
CA LEU A 290 -9.54 9.92 3.41
C LEU A 290 -9.12 8.44 3.54
N SER A 291 -8.38 7.94 2.56
CA SER A 291 -7.84 6.57 2.57
C SER A 291 -6.90 6.35 3.76
N GLN A 292 -5.86 7.17 3.90
CA GLN A 292 -4.84 7.02 4.94
C GLN A 292 -5.29 7.48 6.33
N GLY A 293 -6.19 8.46 6.41
CA GLY A 293 -6.63 9.03 7.68
C GLY A 293 -7.86 8.38 8.28
N VAL A 294 -8.67 7.69 7.49
CA VAL A 294 -9.92 7.08 7.94
C VAL A 294 -10.02 5.61 7.51
N ALA A 295 -9.96 5.32 6.22
CA ALA A 295 -10.24 3.98 5.71
C ALA A 295 -9.28 2.93 6.28
N LEU A 296 -7.96 3.15 6.13
CA LEU A 296 -6.95 2.22 6.64
C LEU A 296 -6.94 2.11 8.18
N PRO A 297 -6.99 3.21 8.97
CA PRO A 297 -7.05 3.07 10.42
C PRO A 297 -8.31 2.36 10.94
N VAL A 298 -9.49 2.63 10.34
CA VAL A 298 -10.73 1.95 10.74
C VAL A 298 -10.68 0.47 10.36
N PHE A 299 -10.18 0.13 9.16
CA PHE A 299 -9.94 -1.26 8.79
C PHE A 299 -8.97 -1.94 9.77
N ALA A 300 -7.82 -1.33 10.05
CA ALA A 300 -6.84 -1.88 10.98
C ALA A 300 -7.41 -2.08 12.40
N PHE A 301 -8.30 -1.19 12.84
CA PHE A 301 -9.00 -1.33 14.12
C PHE A 301 -9.87 -2.59 14.15
N PHE A 302 -10.65 -2.88 13.12
CA PHE A 302 -11.50 -4.08 13.11
C PHE A 302 -10.71 -5.36 12.79
N ALA A 303 -9.72 -5.30 11.91
CA ALA A 303 -8.95 -6.47 11.48
C ALA A 303 -7.91 -6.93 12.51
N ALA A 304 -7.31 -6.00 13.29
CA ALA A 304 -6.27 -6.32 14.27
C ALA A 304 -6.79 -6.71 15.67
N GLY A 305 -8.08 -6.62 15.90
CA GLY A 305 -8.69 -6.90 17.21
C GLY A 305 -8.82 -8.39 17.51
N VAL A 306 -7.71 -9.04 17.82
CA VAL A 306 -7.62 -10.46 18.16
C VAL A 306 -7.60 -10.66 19.67
N SER A 307 -8.36 -11.63 20.17
CA SER A 307 -8.41 -12.00 21.58
C SER A 307 -7.23 -12.93 21.92
N ILE A 308 -6.17 -12.35 22.48
CA ILE A 308 -4.99 -13.09 22.93
C ILE A 308 -5.23 -13.65 24.34
N VAL A 309 -5.85 -12.85 25.23
CA VAL A 309 -6.12 -13.23 26.62
C VAL A 309 -7.58 -13.65 26.77
N GLY A 310 -7.84 -14.88 27.25
CA GLY A 310 -9.18 -15.39 27.45
C GLY A 310 -9.92 -15.79 26.16
N GLY A 311 -9.19 -16.03 25.05
CA GLY A 311 -9.68 -16.72 23.86
C GLY A 311 -9.98 -18.20 24.16
N GLU A 312 -10.64 -18.88 23.22
CA GLU A 312 -10.97 -20.31 23.36
C GLU A 312 -9.71 -21.17 23.37
N THR A 313 -8.66 -20.76 22.64
CA THR A 313 -7.35 -21.42 22.59
C THR A 313 -6.29 -20.67 23.41
N PRO A 314 -5.49 -21.37 24.23
CA PRO A 314 -4.36 -20.76 24.95
C PRO A 314 -3.33 -20.17 23.98
N VAL A 315 -2.79 -18.99 24.29
CA VAL A 315 -1.77 -18.28 23.45
C VAL A 315 -0.59 -19.19 23.06
N GLY A 316 -0.17 -20.07 23.98
CA GLY A 316 0.92 -21.00 23.72
C GLY A 316 0.60 -21.98 22.59
N GLU A 317 -0.64 -22.45 22.48
CA GLU A 317 -1.09 -23.32 21.40
C GLU A 317 -1.21 -22.55 20.07
N VAL A 318 -1.77 -21.34 20.12
CA VAL A 318 -1.85 -20.47 18.92
C VAL A 318 -0.47 -20.20 18.35
N LEU A 319 0.52 -19.86 19.17
CA LEU A 319 1.88 -19.57 18.71
C LEU A 319 2.64 -20.80 18.14
N THR A 320 2.18 -22.01 18.49
CA THR A 320 2.78 -23.26 17.96
C THR A 320 2.08 -23.76 16.71
N GLN A 321 1.01 -23.11 16.26
CA GLN A 321 0.33 -23.49 15.03
C GLN A 321 1.25 -23.35 13.82
N PRO A 322 1.25 -24.36 12.90
CA PRO A 322 2.06 -24.31 11.69
C PRO A 322 1.84 -23.07 10.83
N VAL A 323 0.60 -22.56 10.77
CA VAL A 323 0.23 -21.36 10.03
C VAL A 323 0.96 -20.13 10.54
N VAL A 324 1.14 -20.01 11.85
CA VAL A 324 1.88 -18.88 12.47
C VAL A 324 3.34 -18.88 12.04
N LEU A 325 4.00 -20.05 12.14
CA LEU A 325 5.39 -20.20 11.70
C LEU A 325 5.54 -19.91 10.21
N ALA A 326 4.62 -20.43 9.38
CA ALA A 326 4.62 -20.26 7.93
C ALA A 326 4.51 -18.77 7.54
N ILE A 327 3.61 -18.01 8.17
CA ILE A 327 3.44 -16.57 7.93
C ILE A 327 4.67 -15.78 8.38
N VAL A 328 5.18 -16.03 9.59
CA VAL A 328 6.36 -15.30 10.11
C VAL A 328 7.58 -15.54 9.23
N LEU A 329 7.87 -16.79 8.89
CA LEU A 329 8.97 -17.12 7.98
C LEU A 329 8.75 -16.55 6.58
N GLY A 330 7.54 -16.62 6.04
CA GLY A 330 7.20 -16.06 4.74
C GLY A 330 7.41 -14.55 4.66
N LEU A 331 6.88 -13.79 5.63
CA LEU A 331 7.00 -12.32 5.67
C LEU A 331 8.43 -11.86 5.96
N VAL A 332 9.11 -12.43 6.97
CA VAL A 332 10.43 -11.92 7.41
C VAL A 332 11.55 -12.46 6.54
N VAL A 333 11.58 -13.78 6.30
CA VAL A 333 12.67 -14.43 5.55
C VAL A 333 12.33 -14.54 4.08
N GLY A 334 11.10 -14.95 3.75
CA GLY A 334 10.65 -15.18 2.38
C GLY A 334 10.70 -13.90 1.54
N LYS A 335 10.16 -12.80 2.03
CA LYS A 335 10.22 -11.50 1.34
C LYS A 335 11.67 -11.04 1.14
N LEU A 336 12.49 -11.13 2.18
CA LEU A 336 13.90 -10.76 2.10
C LEU A 336 14.63 -11.57 1.01
N VAL A 337 14.52 -12.89 1.09
CA VAL A 337 15.19 -13.82 0.15
C VAL A 337 14.63 -13.65 -1.27
N GLY A 338 13.32 -13.51 -1.41
CA GLY A 338 12.66 -13.31 -2.69
C GLY A 338 13.09 -12.03 -3.39
N VAL A 339 13.01 -10.89 -2.68
CA VAL A 339 13.38 -9.59 -3.24
C VAL A 339 14.87 -9.52 -3.55
N LEU A 340 15.75 -9.80 -2.57
CA LEU A 340 17.20 -9.71 -2.75
C LEU A 340 17.75 -10.79 -3.67
N GLY A 341 17.29 -12.04 -3.52
CA GLY A 341 17.76 -13.17 -4.30
C GLY A 341 17.45 -12.98 -5.77
N VAL A 342 16.20 -12.63 -6.12
CA VAL A 342 15.83 -12.37 -7.50
C VAL A 342 16.52 -11.13 -8.04
N THR A 343 16.64 -10.05 -7.26
CA THR A 343 17.42 -8.86 -7.68
C THR A 343 18.86 -9.22 -7.98
N ALA A 344 19.53 -9.98 -7.12
CA ALA A 344 20.91 -10.41 -7.34
C ALA A 344 21.06 -11.30 -8.58
N LEU A 345 20.10 -12.24 -8.77
CA LEU A 345 20.07 -13.13 -9.93
C LEU A 345 19.90 -12.34 -11.25
N VAL A 346 18.91 -11.44 -11.26
CA VAL A 346 18.58 -10.64 -12.44
C VAL A 346 19.75 -9.72 -12.81
N THR A 347 20.32 -8.99 -11.86
CA THR A 347 21.44 -8.08 -12.13
C THR A 347 22.72 -8.82 -12.52
N ARG A 348 22.91 -10.09 -12.12
CA ARG A 348 24.06 -10.90 -12.49
C ARG A 348 23.93 -11.56 -13.87
N PHE A 349 22.74 -12.04 -14.25
CA PHE A 349 22.53 -12.87 -15.42
C PHE A 349 21.83 -12.17 -16.58
N THR A 350 21.35 -10.94 -16.38
CA THR A 350 20.68 -10.14 -17.42
C THR A 350 21.35 -8.79 -17.60
N PRO A 351 21.10 -8.08 -18.69
CA PRO A 351 21.62 -6.72 -18.91
C PRO A 351 20.89 -5.66 -18.07
N LEU A 352 19.89 -6.04 -17.25
CA LEU A 352 19.18 -5.12 -16.38
C LEU A 352 20.08 -4.70 -15.21
N ARG A 353 20.06 -3.41 -14.87
CA ARG A 353 20.84 -2.84 -13.77
C ARG A 353 19.95 -2.09 -12.80
N LEU A 354 20.41 -1.94 -11.56
CA LEU A 354 19.80 -1.06 -10.58
C LEU A 354 20.00 0.41 -10.98
N ALA A 355 19.19 1.29 -10.42
CA ALA A 355 19.37 2.72 -10.57
C ALA A 355 20.74 3.17 -10.00
N ALA A 356 21.28 4.30 -10.52
CA ALA A 356 22.51 4.87 -10.02
C ALA A 356 22.46 5.11 -8.50
N GLY A 357 23.58 4.89 -7.84
CA GLY A 357 23.75 5.11 -6.41
C GLY A 357 23.20 4.02 -5.48
N ILE A 358 22.67 2.92 -6.00
CA ILE A 358 22.21 1.78 -5.19
C ILE A 358 22.75 0.46 -5.71
N GLY A 359 23.22 -0.39 -4.79
CA GLY A 359 23.62 -1.77 -5.07
C GLY A 359 22.66 -2.78 -4.42
N VAL A 360 22.84 -4.07 -4.74
CA VAL A 360 22.00 -5.14 -4.18
C VAL A 360 22.00 -5.15 -2.64
N ARG A 361 23.12 -4.79 -2.01
CA ARG A 361 23.22 -4.74 -0.55
C ARG A 361 22.42 -3.62 0.08
N ASP A 362 22.27 -2.48 -0.63
CA ASP A 362 21.47 -1.34 -0.16
C ASP A 362 19.97 -1.62 -0.19
N LEU A 363 19.57 -2.71 -0.85
CA LEU A 363 18.20 -3.22 -0.86
C LEU A 363 17.88 -4.15 0.32
N LEU A 364 18.85 -4.45 1.21
CA LEU A 364 18.59 -5.22 2.42
C LEU A 364 17.47 -4.61 3.28
N PRO A 365 17.48 -3.29 3.56
CA PRO A 365 16.36 -2.65 4.25
C PRO A 365 15.04 -2.77 3.47
N VAL A 366 15.08 -2.68 2.14
CA VAL A 366 13.89 -2.79 1.28
C VAL A 366 13.26 -4.19 1.36
N GLY A 367 14.09 -5.25 1.43
CA GLY A 367 13.62 -6.62 1.63
C GLY A 367 12.85 -6.78 2.94
N PHE A 368 13.31 -6.16 4.04
CA PHE A 368 12.59 -6.14 5.31
C PHE A 368 11.34 -5.24 5.26
N LEU A 369 11.42 -4.06 4.62
CA LEU A 369 10.26 -3.19 4.43
C LEU A 369 9.14 -3.89 3.64
N ALA A 370 9.50 -4.66 2.62
CA ALA A 370 8.57 -5.49 1.86
C ALA A 370 7.94 -6.62 2.71
N GLY A 371 8.60 -7.05 3.79
CA GLY A 371 8.08 -8.00 4.76
C GLY A 371 7.01 -7.44 5.71
N ILE A 372 6.72 -6.14 5.68
CA ILE A 372 5.63 -5.54 6.43
C ILE A 372 4.33 -5.79 5.65
N GLY A 373 3.62 -6.87 5.95
CA GLY A 373 2.40 -7.26 5.21
C GLY A 373 1.12 -6.61 5.70
N PHE A 374 1.09 -6.24 6.94
CA PHE A 374 0.02 -5.70 7.80
C PHE A 374 -1.39 -5.65 7.16
N THR A 375 -1.81 -4.54 6.51
CA THR A 375 -3.20 -4.33 6.06
C THR A 375 -3.65 -5.34 5.02
N VAL A 376 -2.89 -5.54 3.96
CA VAL A 376 -3.29 -6.44 2.86
C VAL A 376 -3.18 -7.91 3.30
N SER A 377 -2.16 -8.26 4.10
CA SER A 377 -2.05 -9.61 4.68
C SER A 377 -3.21 -9.92 5.64
N LEU A 378 -3.68 -8.94 6.46
CA LEU A 378 -4.85 -9.11 7.31
C LEU A 378 -6.13 -9.32 6.49
N LEU A 379 -6.30 -8.57 5.40
CA LEU A 379 -7.42 -8.78 4.48
C LEU A 379 -7.39 -10.21 3.89
N ILE A 380 -6.23 -10.63 3.39
CA ILE A 380 -6.09 -11.98 2.79
C ILE A 380 -6.33 -13.07 3.87
N ALA A 381 -5.93 -12.85 5.12
CA ALA A 381 -6.18 -13.80 6.20
C ALA A 381 -7.68 -13.97 6.48
N GLU A 382 -8.46 -12.88 6.49
CA GLU A 382 -9.92 -12.93 6.64
C GLU A 382 -10.59 -13.65 5.47
N LEU A 383 -10.04 -13.56 4.26
CA LEU A 383 -10.54 -14.25 3.07
C LEU A 383 -10.13 -15.71 3.01
N SER A 384 -9.00 -16.06 3.65
CA SER A 384 -8.41 -17.40 3.54
C SER A 384 -9.08 -18.44 4.43
N PHE A 385 -9.52 -18.02 5.63
CA PHE A 385 -9.97 -18.95 6.65
C PHE A 385 -11.42 -18.67 7.08
N PRO A 386 -12.31 -19.68 6.98
CA PRO A 386 -13.67 -19.55 7.46
C PRO A 386 -13.77 -19.74 8.98
N ASP A 387 -12.76 -20.35 9.63
CA ASP A 387 -12.70 -20.64 11.06
C ASP A 387 -11.92 -19.57 11.83
N ALA A 388 -12.38 -19.29 13.05
CA ALA A 388 -11.77 -18.28 13.91
C ALA A 388 -10.35 -18.67 14.35
N GLU A 389 -10.07 -19.97 14.54
CA GLU A 389 -8.80 -20.46 15.07
C GLU A 389 -7.63 -20.11 14.13
N HIS A 390 -7.71 -20.48 12.84
CA HIS A 390 -6.66 -20.16 11.86
C HIS A 390 -6.61 -18.66 11.58
N THR A 391 -7.79 -17.99 11.55
CA THR A 391 -7.84 -16.53 11.32
C THR A 391 -7.14 -15.76 12.43
N ASP A 392 -7.40 -16.08 13.70
CA ASP A 392 -6.76 -15.41 14.84
C ASP A 392 -5.26 -15.71 14.91
N GLY A 393 -4.85 -16.96 14.65
CA GLY A 393 -3.45 -17.34 14.53
C GLY A 393 -2.73 -16.57 13.43
N ALA A 394 -3.35 -16.47 12.25
CA ALA A 394 -2.81 -15.71 11.13
C ALA A 394 -2.69 -14.20 11.45
N LYS A 395 -3.70 -13.58 12.07
CA LYS A 395 -3.67 -12.17 12.48
C LYS A 395 -2.53 -11.89 13.46
N ILE A 396 -2.36 -12.73 14.48
CA ILE A 396 -1.25 -12.62 15.45
C ILE A 396 0.10 -12.73 14.73
N ALA A 397 0.23 -13.72 13.83
CA ALA A 397 1.45 -13.93 13.07
C ALA A 397 1.79 -12.72 12.18
N ILE A 398 0.80 -12.14 11.50
CA ILE A 398 0.97 -10.97 10.64
C ILE A 398 1.42 -9.76 11.46
N LEU A 399 0.78 -9.50 12.61
CA LEU A 399 1.14 -8.39 13.50
C LEU A 399 2.57 -8.54 14.04
N ALA A 400 2.93 -9.73 14.50
CA ALA A 400 4.27 -10.05 15.00
C ALA A 400 5.31 -9.94 13.88
N ALA A 401 5.08 -10.58 12.73
CA ALA A 401 6.00 -10.55 11.59
C ALA A 401 6.21 -9.14 11.05
N SER A 402 5.14 -8.35 10.89
CA SER A 402 5.22 -6.96 10.43
C SER A 402 6.02 -6.09 11.41
N THR A 403 5.84 -6.30 12.72
CA THR A 403 6.62 -5.60 13.75
C THR A 403 8.10 -6.00 13.69
N ILE A 404 8.41 -7.29 13.60
CA ILE A 404 9.79 -7.80 13.47
C ILE A 404 10.43 -7.23 12.19
N ALA A 405 9.74 -7.28 11.06
CA ALA A 405 10.21 -6.77 9.78
C ALA A 405 10.49 -5.25 9.86
N ALA A 406 9.60 -4.46 10.48
CA ALA A 406 9.77 -3.03 10.67
C ALA A 406 10.99 -2.69 11.54
N VAL A 407 11.20 -3.43 12.64
CA VAL A 407 12.37 -3.26 13.51
C VAL A 407 13.66 -3.60 12.76
N LEU A 408 13.70 -4.74 12.06
CA LEU A 408 14.86 -5.15 11.26
C LEU A 408 15.14 -4.16 10.13
N ALA A 409 14.11 -3.65 9.45
CA ALA A 409 14.24 -2.60 8.46
C ALA A 409 14.83 -1.33 9.04
N ALA A 410 14.32 -0.86 10.19
CA ALA A 410 14.84 0.34 10.87
C ALA A 410 16.31 0.20 11.28
N LEU A 411 16.72 -0.97 11.78
CA LEU A 411 18.12 -1.26 12.12
C LEU A 411 18.99 -1.28 10.85
N ALA A 412 18.52 -1.94 9.79
CA ALA A 412 19.24 -2.03 8.52
C ALA A 412 19.38 -0.65 7.84
N LEU A 413 18.33 0.19 7.85
CA LEU A 413 18.36 1.56 7.34
C LEU A 413 19.39 2.43 8.07
N ARG A 414 19.41 2.35 9.42
CA ARG A 414 20.39 3.08 10.23
C ARG A 414 21.83 2.61 9.99
N TRP A 415 22.00 1.31 9.76
CA TRP A 415 23.31 0.73 9.46
C TRP A 415 23.80 1.19 8.08
N ASP A 416 22.93 1.14 7.07
CA ASP A 416 23.25 1.54 5.69
C ASP A 416 23.55 3.05 5.58
N ALA A 417 22.80 3.89 6.31
CA ALA A 417 23.01 5.34 6.35
C ALA A 417 24.38 5.76 6.90
N ARG A 418 25.04 4.90 7.68
CA ARG A 418 26.40 5.14 8.26
C ARG A 418 27.52 4.64 7.37
N ARG A 419 27.21 4.00 6.26
CA ARG A 419 28.18 3.33 5.41
C ARG A 419 28.72 4.28 4.33
N ALA A 420 30.04 4.21 4.09
CA ALA A 420 30.66 4.87 2.96
C ALA A 420 30.19 4.23 1.65
N ARG A 421 29.85 5.04 0.66
CA ARG A 421 29.39 4.61 -0.66
C ARG A 421 30.57 4.62 -1.64
N SER A 422 30.61 3.64 -2.55
CA SER A 422 31.58 3.62 -3.66
C SER A 422 31.04 4.48 -4.82
N ASN A 423 31.94 4.88 -5.73
CA ASN A 423 31.58 5.72 -6.88
C ASN A 423 30.79 4.97 -7.96
N ASP A 424 30.65 3.66 -7.87
CA ASP A 424 29.88 2.79 -8.78
C ASP A 424 29.22 1.70 -7.94
N MET A 425 28.00 1.96 -7.45
CA MET A 425 27.25 1.08 -6.56
C MET A 425 26.48 0.00 -7.33
N ASN A 426 26.00 0.34 -8.54
CA ASN A 426 25.21 -0.54 -9.38
C ASN A 426 26.07 -1.43 -10.31
N ARG A 427 27.40 -1.18 -10.35
CA ARG A 427 28.41 -1.90 -11.15
C ARG A 427 28.12 -1.87 -12.64
N ASP A 428 27.82 -0.68 -13.17
CA ASP A 428 27.63 -0.45 -14.60
C ASP A 428 28.87 0.16 -15.30
N ASP A 429 29.99 0.29 -14.58
CA ASP A 429 31.25 0.89 -15.00
C ASP A 429 31.13 2.41 -15.26
N LEU A 430 30.07 3.05 -14.78
CA LEU A 430 29.88 4.50 -14.82
C LEU A 430 29.91 5.09 -13.41
N PRO A 431 30.48 6.29 -13.22
CA PRO A 431 30.40 6.93 -11.90
C PRO A 431 28.96 7.30 -11.54
N ASP A 432 28.54 6.92 -10.33
CA ASP A 432 27.23 7.29 -9.79
C ASP A 432 27.22 8.76 -9.34
N ASP A 433 26.48 9.60 -10.03
CA ASP A 433 26.27 11.01 -9.66
C ASP A 433 24.99 11.14 -8.80
N VAL A 434 25.10 10.80 -7.50
CA VAL A 434 23.97 10.84 -6.55
C VAL A 434 23.87 12.23 -5.97
N THR A 435 22.86 12.98 -6.38
CA THR A 435 22.61 14.37 -5.91
C THR A 435 21.46 14.46 -4.93
N ASP A 436 20.54 13.47 -4.90
CA ASP A 436 19.28 13.54 -4.19
C ASP A 436 19.21 12.50 -3.07
N PHE A 437 18.97 12.97 -1.84
CA PHE A 437 18.90 12.15 -0.64
C PHE A 437 17.56 12.31 0.07
N ILE A 438 17.06 11.23 0.66
CA ILE A 438 15.81 11.22 1.43
C ILE A 438 15.92 12.20 2.62
N GLY A 439 14.98 13.15 2.69
CA GLY A 439 14.92 14.15 3.75
C GLY A 439 15.67 15.45 3.46
N ASP A 440 16.24 15.63 2.27
CA ASP A 440 16.80 16.89 1.81
C ASP A 440 15.69 17.96 1.67
N PRO A 441 15.99 19.27 1.85
CA PRO A 441 15.01 20.34 1.60
C PRO A 441 14.39 20.31 0.20
N LYS A 442 15.12 19.81 -0.82
CA LYS A 442 14.62 19.65 -2.18
C LYS A 442 13.54 18.55 -2.30
N ASP A 443 13.71 17.45 -1.58
CA ASP A 443 12.76 16.33 -1.53
C ASP A 443 11.38 16.75 -0.97
N ARG A 444 11.32 17.89 -0.25
CA ARG A 444 10.06 18.45 0.30
C ARG A 444 9.28 19.33 -0.67
N LEU A 445 9.87 19.70 -1.81
CA LEU A 445 9.27 20.61 -2.79
C LEU A 445 8.57 19.84 -3.93
N GLU A 446 8.80 18.52 -4.05
CA GLU A 446 8.21 17.67 -5.07
C GLU A 446 6.95 16.91 -4.59
N HIS A 447 6.47 17.19 -3.37
CA HIS A 447 5.29 16.54 -2.75
C HIS A 447 4.22 17.53 -2.30
#